data_41bc351b7bfa8a0bd6d7bec676d75869
#
_entry.id   41bc351b7bfa8a0bd6d7bec676d75869
#
_cell.length_a   1.000
_cell.length_b   1.000
_cell.length_c   1.000
_cell.angle_alpha   90.00
_cell.angle_beta   90.00
_cell.angle_gamma   90.00
#
_symmetry.space_group_name_H-M   'P 1'
#
loop_
_entity.id
_entity.type
_entity.pdbx_description
1 polymer ?
#
loop_
_entity_poly.entity_id
_entity_poly.type
_entity_poly.pdbx_seq_one_letter_code
_entity_poly.pdbx_strand_id
1 'polypeptide(L)'
;MERSVFYVSDGTAITAEVLGHAVLSQFPVNTVSYTLPFVESEARAKAVCEQINTLYQQTGVRPLVFYSIVTPTVRNIITSSEGFCQDIVQALVAPLQEELNTPPTPVANRTHGLTANNLSKYDARIAAIDYTLAHDDGISLRNLDQAQVILLGVSRCGKTPTSLYLAMQFGIRAANYPFVADDMDNLRLPDALKPFQHKLFGLTIDAERLAAIREERRGNSRYASLRQCRMELSEVEALFRKHQVKYLNTTNYSVEEISAKIIDILGMSRRMY
;
A
#
# COMPACT_ATOMS: atom_id res chain seq x y z
N MET A 1 -16.37 -20.76 12.61
CA MET A 1 -16.77 -21.34 11.32
C MET A 1 -16.08 -20.53 10.24
N GLU A 2 -15.35 -21.17 9.35
CA GLU A 2 -14.62 -20.48 8.28
C GLU A 2 -15.59 -20.14 7.14
N ARG A 3 -15.48 -18.92 6.57
CA ARG A 3 -16.41 -18.42 5.55
C ARG A 3 -15.66 -18.21 4.22
N SER A 4 -16.16 -18.80 3.15
CA SER A 4 -15.60 -18.59 1.82
C SER A 4 -16.04 -17.24 1.25
N VAL A 5 -15.10 -16.48 0.70
CA VAL A 5 -15.32 -15.15 0.13
C VAL A 5 -14.76 -15.12 -1.29
N PHE A 6 -15.59 -14.72 -2.24
CA PHE A 6 -15.22 -14.53 -3.64
C PHE A 6 -15.17 -13.04 -3.96
N TYR A 7 -14.07 -12.59 -4.57
CA TYR A 7 -13.90 -11.26 -5.14
C TYR A 7 -13.89 -11.38 -6.65
N VAL A 8 -14.96 -10.94 -7.31
CA VAL A 8 -15.21 -11.19 -8.74
C VAL A 8 -15.26 -9.86 -9.49
N SER A 9 -14.53 -9.76 -10.60
CA SER A 9 -14.52 -8.53 -11.42
C SER A 9 -14.29 -8.83 -12.89
N ASP A 10 -14.82 -8.00 -13.77
CA ASP A 10 -14.44 -7.92 -15.18
C ASP A 10 -13.10 -7.20 -15.40
N GLY A 11 -12.50 -6.62 -14.37
CA GLY A 11 -11.14 -6.07 -14.33
C GLY A 11 -10.22 -6.87 -13.41
N THR A 12 -9.31 -6.18 -12.73
CA THR A 12 -8.27 -6.76 -11.86
C THR A 12 -8.77 -7.35 -10.54
N ALA A 13 -10.01 -7.13 -10.18
CA ALA A 13 -10.66 -7.45 -8.90
C ALA A 13 -10.06 -6.74 -7.66
N ILE A 14 -9.06 -5.87 -7.80
CA ILE A 14 -8.41 -5.16 -6.68
C ILE A 14 -9.44 -4.37 -5.87
N THR A 15 -10.34 -3.63 -6.53
CA THR A 15 -11.36 -2.83 -5.83
C THR A 15 -12.33 -3.73 -5.05
N ALA A 16 -12.74 -4.87 -5.63
CA ALA A 16 -13.62 -5.83 -4.99
C ALA A 16 -12.96 -6.43 -3.75
N GLU A 17 -11.70 -6.77 -3.85
CA GLU A 17 -10.89 -7.34 -2.77
C GLU A 17 -10.67 -6.32 -1.64
N VAL A 18 -10.19 -5.12 -1.94
CA VAL A 18 -9.89 -4.09 -0.94
C VAL A 18 -11.14 -3.66 -0.18
N LEU A 19 -12.24 -3.35 -0.88
CA LEU A 19 -13.49 -2.96 -0.23
C LEU A 19 -14.13 -4.12 0.52
N GLY A 20 -14.13 -5.32 -0.05
CA GLY A 20 -14.65 -6.52 0.61
C GLY A 20 -13.89 -6.84 1.89
N HIS A 21 -12.57 -6.76 1.88
CA HIS A 21 -11.73 -6.90 3.09
C HIS A 21 -12.03 -5.82 4.12
N ALA A 22 -12.13 -4.56 3.70
CA ALA A 22 -12.43 -3.45 4.60
C ALA A 22 -13.78 -3.62 5.30
N VAL A 23 -14.80 -4.11 4.57
CA VAL A 23 -16.11 -4.41 5.16
C VAL A 23 -16.03 -5.62 6.08
N LEU A 24 -15.38 -6.71 5.66
CA LEU A 24 -15.31 -7.94 6.45
C LEU A 24 -14.48 -7.79 7.73
N SER A 25 -13.50 -6.89 7.75
CA SER A 25 -12.72 -6.60 8.97
C SER A 25 -13.55 -6.06 10.13
N GLN A 26 -14.79 -5.60 9.86
CA GLN A 26 -15.72 -5.17 10.91
C GLN A 26 -16.42 -6.36 11.62
N PHE A 27 -16.22 -7.57 11.14
CA PHE A 27 -16.88 -8.77 11.66
C PHE A 27 -15.84 -9.77 12.19
N PRO A 28 -16.05 -10.40 13.36
CA PRO A 28 -15.12 -11.37 13.92
C PRO A 28 -15.28 -12.75 13.24
N VAL A 29 -15.02 -12.83 11.94
CA VAL A 29 -15.16 -14.05 11.13
C VAL A 29 -13.83 -14.42 10.47
N ASN A 30 -13.51 -15.70 10.47
CA ASN A 30 -12.39 -16.22 9.70
C ASN A 30 -12.83 -16.46 8.26
N THR A 31 -12.04 -16.01 7.29
CA THR A 31 -12.39 -16.10 5.88
C THR A 31 -11.30 -16.78 5.06
N VAL A 32 -11.74 -17.56 4.05
CA VAL A 32 -10.89 -18.04 2.95
C VAL A 32 -11.29 -17.28 1.69
N SER A 33 -10.34 -16.58 1.09
CA SER A 33 -10.57 -15.68 -0.04
C SER A 33 -10.21 -16.31 -1.38
N TYR A 34 -11.05 -16.06 -2.39
CA TYR A 34 -10.86 -16.44 -3.79
C TYR A 34 -10.98 -15.19 -4.66
N THR A 35 -9.88 -14.74 -5.24
CA THR A 35 -9.88 -13.57 -6.14
C THR A 35 -9.97 -14.04 -7.58
N LEU A 36 -11.01 -13.61 -8.29
CA LEU A 36 -11.36 -14.05 -9.65
C LEU A 36 -11.42 -12.82 -10.59
N PRO A 37 -10.26 -12.36 -11.10
CA PRO A 37 -10.18 -11.25 -12.03
C PRO A 37 -10.57 -11.67 -13.46
N PHE A 38 -10.80 -10.67 -14.31
CA PHE A 38 -11.03 -10.80 -15.76
C PHE A 38 -12.18 -11.73 -16.12
N VAL A 39 -13.30 -11.63 -15.38
CA VAL A 39 -14.54 -12.34 -15.68
C VAL A 39 -15.32 -11.52 -16.71
N GLU A 40 -14.85 -11.55 -17.97
CA GLU A 40 -15.32 -10.71 -19.06
C GLU A 40 -16.32 -11.42 -19.99
N SER A 41 -16.40 -12.75 -19.92
CA SER A 41 -17.27 -13.56 -20.80
C SER A 41 -18.30 -14.37 -20.02
N GLU A 42 -19.44 -14.67 -20.67
CA GLU A 42 -20.47 -15.53 -20.09
C GLU A 42 -19.95 -16.94 -19.74
N ALA A 43 -19.06 -17.49 -20.57
CA ALA A 43 -18.44 -18.79 -20.29
C ALA A 43 -17.63 -18.77 -18.99
N ARG A 44 -16.82 -17.72 -18.78
CA ARG A 44 -16.05 -17.53 -17.55
C ARG A 44 -16.96 -17.29 -16.34
N ALA A 45 -18.03 -16.52 -16.51
CA ALA A 45 -19.00 -16.26 -15.46
C ALA A 45 -19.75 -17.52 -15.02
N LYS A 46 -20.13 -18.40 -15.98
CA LYS A 46 -20.72 -19.71 -15.68
C LYS A 46 -19.79 -20.59 -14.86
N ALA A 47 -18.52 -20.68 -15.25
CA ALA A 47 -17.52 -21.44 -14.49
C ALA A 47 -17.34 -20.91 -13.05
N VAL A 48 -17.36 -19.59 -12.86
CA VAL A 48 -17.30 -18.96 -11.52
C VAL A 48 -18.57 -19.26 -10.73
N CYS A 49 -19.74 -19.18 -11.35
CA CYS A 49 -21.02 -19.51 -10.72
C CYS A 49 -21.05 -20.98 -10.26
N GLU A 50 -20.58 -21.91 -11.09
CA GLU A 50 -20.45 -23.34 -10.75
C GLU A 50 -19.48 -23.55 -9.57
N GLN A 51 -18.37 -22.84 -9.54
CA GLN A 51 -17.41 -22.92 -8.43
C GLN A 51 -18.05 -22.45 -7.10
N ILE A 52 -18.79 -21.35 -7.11
CA ILE A 52 -19.52 -20.84 -5.94
C ILE A 52 -20.55 -21.87 -5.46
N ASN A 53 -21.35 -22.41 -6.38
CA ASN A 53 -22.42 -23.36 -6.07
C ASN A 53 -21.86 -24.69 -5.55
N THR A 54 -20.79 -25.18 -6.19
CA THR A 54 -20.12 -26.42 -5.73
C THR A 54 -19.59 -26.27 -4.31
N LEU A 55 -18.97 -25.13 -3.99
CA LEU A 55 -18.46 -24.89 -2.65
C LEU A 55 -19.58 -24.79 -1.60
N TYR A 56 -20.71 -24.19 -1.95
CA TYR A 56 -21.88 -24.15 -1.10
C TYR A 56 -22.44 -25.56 -0.84
N GLN A 57 -22.57 -26.38 -1.87
CA GLN A 57 -23.05 -27.76 -1.76
C GLN A 57 -22.11 -28.64 -0.91
N GLN A 58 -20.78 -28.44 -1.03
CA GLN A 58 -19.80 -29.17 -0.25
C GLN A 58 -19.77 -28.79 1.23
N THR A 59 -19.94 -27.52 1.53
CA THR A 59 -19.75 -26.98 2.89
C THR A 59 -21.05 -26.76 3.66
N GLY A 60 -22.18 -26.61 2.96
CA GLY A 60 -23.45 -26.17 3.52
C GLY A 60 -23.45 -24.72 4.01
N VAL A 61 -22.34 -23.98 3.78
CA VAL A 61 -22.16 -22.60 4.22
C VAL A 61 -22.19 -21.68 3.03
N ARG A 62 -23.16 -20.78 2.98
CA ARG A 62 -23.36 -19.85 1.86
C ARG A 62 -22.13 -18.96 1.65
N PRO A 63 -21.42 -19.02 0.49
CA PRO A 63 -20.28 -18.15 0.23
C PRO A 63 -20.68 -16.68 0.12
N LEU A 64 -19.78 -15.77 0.48
CA LEU A 64 -19.91 -14.34 0.22
C LEU A 64 -19.29 -14.02 -1.12
N VAL A 65 -19.95 -13.19 -1.93
CA VAL A 65 -19.48 -12.81 -3.26
C VAL A 65 -19.53 -11.29 -3.39
N PHE A 66 -18.36 -10.66 -3.31
CA PHE A 66 -18.20 -9.24 -3.61
C PHE A 66 -17.81 -9.08 -5.07
N TYR A 67 -18.60 -8.35 -5.82
CA TYR A 67 -18.33 -8.20 -7.25
C TYR A 67 -18.36 -6.76 -7.73
N SER A 68 -17.58 -6.50 -8.80
CA SER A 68 -17.60 -5.27 -9.58
C SER A 68 -17.59 -5.62 -11.06
N ILE A 69 -18.78 -5.83 -11.63
CA ILE A 69 -18.97 -6.25 -13.03
C ILE A 69 -19.87 -5.25 -13.72
N VAL A 70 -19.37 -4.64 -14.79
CA VAL A 70 -20.09 -3.64 -15.58
C VAL A 70 -21.07 -4.28 -16.55
N THR A 71 -20.66 -5.37 -17.23
CA THR A 71 -21.46 -6.02 -18.28
C THR A 71 -22.69 -6.73 -17.70
N PRO A 72 -23.93 -6.35 -18.06
CA PRO A 72 -25.14 -6.88 -17.45
C PRO A 72 -25.33 -8.40 -17.61
N THR A 73 -24.98 -8.96 -18.76
CA THR A 73 -25.12 -10.42 -19.03
C THR A 73 -24.21 -11.22 -18.12
N VAL A 74 -22.95 -10.81 -17.96
CA VAL A 74 -21.96 -11.44 -17.07
C VAL A 74 -22.38 -11.31 -15.61
N ARG A 75 -22.80 -10.11 -15.20
CA ARG A 75 -23.29 -9.83 -13.85
C ARG A 75 -24.49 -10.71 -13.49
N ASN A 76 -25.47 -10.86 -14.37
CA ASN A 76 -26.66 -11.66 -14.13
C ASN A 76 -26.32 -13.14 -13.89
N ILE A 77 -25.30 -13.68 -14.56
CA ILE A 77 -24.82 -15.05 -14.33
C ILE A 77 -24.22 -15.17 -12.94
N ILE A 78 -23.36 -14.25 -12.52
CA ILE A 78 -22.74 -14.29 -11.18
C ILE A 78 -23.82 -14.15 -10.09
N THR A 79 -24.76 -13.24 -10.24
CA THR A 79 -25.85 -13.04 -9.27
C THR A 79 -26.86 -14.18 -9.22
N SER A 80 -26.90 -15.05 -10.24
CA SER A 80 -27.72 -16.26 -10.23
C SER A 80 -27.10 -17.41 -9.39
N SER A 81 -25.86 -17.25 -8.90
CA SER A 81 -25.24 -18.24 -8.01
C SER A 81 -25.94 -18.31 -6.64
N GLU A 82 -25.73 -19.40 -5.93
CA GLU A 82 -26.24 -19.60 -4.56
C GLU A 82 -25.46 -18.80 -3.51
N GLY A 83 -24.44 -18.05 -3.90
CA GLY A 83 -23.68 -17.14 -3.04
C GLY A 83 -24.50 -15.94 -2.54
N PHE A 84 -24.04 -15.31 -1.47
CA PHE A 84 -24.54 -13.99 -1.07
C PHE A 84 -23.81 -12.93 -1.89
N CYS A 85 -24.42 -12.48 -2.99
CA CYS A 85 -23.81 -11.56 -3.95
C CYS A 85 -24.07 -10.11 -3.57
N GLN A 86 -22.98 -9.33 -3.46
CA GLN A 86 -23.02 -7.90 -3.15
C GLN A 86 -22.26 -7.11 -4.22
N ASP A 87 -22.96 -6.23 -4.93
CA ASP A 87 -22.33 -5.24 -5.81
C ASP A 87 -21.69 -4.15 -4.95
N ILE A 88 -20.38 -4.06 -4.97
CA ILE A 88 -19.63 -3.11 -4.13
C ILE A 88 -19.62 -1.69 -4.70
N VAL A 89 -19.89 -1.54 -6.00
CA VAL A 89 -19.89 -0.24 -6.68
C VAL A 89 -21.30 0.34 -6.71
N GLN A 90 -22.30 -0.47 -7.05
CA GLN A 90 -23.67 -0.01 -7.22
C GLN A 90 -24.28 0.55 -5.92
N ALA A 91 -23.91 -0.03 -4.78
CA ALA A 91 -24.36 0.47 -3.49
C ALA A 91 -23.96 1.94 -3.22
N LEU A 92 -22.84 2.38 -3.81
CA LEU A 92 -22.35 3.75 -3.71
C LEU A 92 -22.82 4.63 -4.87
N VAL A 93 -23.00 4.04 -6.05
CA VAL A 93 -23.39 4.78 -7.26
C VAL A 93 -24.85 5.22 -7.19
N ALA A 94 -25.75 4.38 -6.66
CA ALA A 94 -27.16 4.70 -6.64
C ALA A 94 -27.50 6.00 -5.88
N PRO A 95 -27.04 6.22 -4.63
CA PRO A 95 -27.25 7.49 -3.93
C PRO A 95 -26.60 8.69 -4.63
N LEU A 96 -25.42 8.50 -5.23
CA LEU A 96 -24.72 9.57 -5.95
C LEU A 96 -25.43 9.95 -7.25
N GLN A 97 -26.06 9.01 -7.94
CA GLN A 97 -26.87 9.31 -9.10
C GLN A 97 -28.05 10.25 -8.78
N GLU A 98 -28.70 10.01 -7.64
CA GLU A 98 -29.79 10.86 -7.15
C GLU A 98 -29.27 12.26 -6.80
N GLU A 99 -28.20 12.36 -6.03
CA GLU A 99 -27.62 13.64 -5.60
C GLU A 99 -27.06 14.45 -6.78
N LEU A 100 -26.37 13.79 -7.73
CA LEU A 100 -25.78 14.45 -8.90
C LEU A 100 -26.79 14.71 -10.01
N ASN A 101 -28.02 14.17 -9.91
CA ASN A 101 -29.04 14.21 -10.94
C ASN A 101 -28.49 13.85 -12.34
N THR A 102 -27.58 12.87 -12.41
CA THR A 102 -26.87 12.49 -13.62
C THR A 102 -26.72 10.97 -13.65
N PRO A 103 -27.15 10.31 -14.76
CA PRO A 103 -27.01 8.86 -14.87
C PRO A 103 -25.53 8.46 -14.93
N PRO A 104 -25.15 7.35 -14.28
CA PRO A 104 -23.80 6.82 -14.37
C PRO A 104 -23.51 6.35 -15.81
N THR A 105 -22.26 6.54 -16.23
CA THR A 105 -21.74 5.97 -17.49
C THR A 105 -20.77 4.84 -17.14
N PRO A 106 -21.28 3.61 -16.95
CA PRO A 106 -20.44 2.49 -16.54
C PRO A 106 -19.49 2.09 -17.69
N VAL A 107 -18.20 2.14 -17.42
CA VAL A 107 -17.14 1.71 -18.34
C VAL A 107 -16.19 0.83 -17.56
N ALA A 108 -15.97 -0.39 -18.05
CA ALA A 108 -14.99 -1.31 -17.48
C ALA A 108 -13.58 -0.69 -17.52
N ASN A 109 -12.76 -0.95 -16.50
CA ASN A 109 -11.37 -0.50 -16.39
C ASN A 109 -11.13 1.02 -16.39
N ARG A 110 -12.16 1.83 -16.14
CA ARG A 110 -12.07 3.30 -16.16
C ARG A 110 -11.11 3.88 -15.11
N THR A 111 -11.01 3.25 -13.96
CA THR A 111 -10.16 3.71 -12.85
C THR A 111 -8.69 3.40 -13.03
N HIS A 112 -8.35 2.35 -13.77
CA HIS A 112 -6.98 1.87 -13.96
C HIS A 112 -6.51 1.90 -15.42
N GLY A 113 -7.39 2.28 -16.36
CA GLY A 113 -7.06 2.36 -17.78
C GLY A 113 -6.16 3.55 -18.11
N LEU A 114 -5.21 3.35 -19.03
CA LEU A 114 -4.40 4.42 -19.61
C LEU A 114 -5.28 5.24 -20.56
N THR A 115 -5.72 6.40 -20.10
CA THR A 115 -6.38 7.41 -20.95
C THR A 115 -5.37 8.50 -21.29
N ALA A 116 -5.58 9.23 -22.39
CA ALA A 116 -4.71 10.34 -22.78
C ALA A 116 -4.49 11.37 -21.65
N ASN A 117 -5.50 11.57 -20.79
CA ASN A 117 -5.42 12.48 -19.65
C ASN A 117 -4.59 11.89 -18.47
N ASN A 118 -4.35 10.58 -18.45
CA ASN A 118 -3.59 9.92 -17.37
C ASN A 118 -2.15 9.60 -17.76
N LEU A 119 -1.77 9.79 -19.05
CA LEU A 119 -0.45 9.44 -19.54
C LEU A 119 0.65 10.23 -18.82
N SER A 120 0.47 11.54 -18.66
CA SER A 120 1.44 12.40 -17.96
C SER A 120 1.60 12.04 -16.47
N LYS A 121 0.53 11.58 -15.83
CA LYS A 121 0.57 11.10 -14.45
C LYS A 121 1.28 9.74 -14.35
N TYR A 122 1.08 8.89 -15.35
CA TYR A 122 1.76 7.61 -15.46
C TYR A 122 3.26 7.82 -15.63
N ASP A 123 3.69 8.67 -16.58
CA ASP A 123 5.10 8.98 -16.81
C ASP A 123 5.76 9.59 -15.58
N ALA A 124 5.06 10.50 -14.89
CA ALA A 124 5.57 11.10 -13.65
C ALA A 124 5.76 10.05 -12.55
N ARG A 125 4.91 9.01 -12.51
CA ARG A 125 5.01 7.90 -11.56
C ARG A 125 6.18 7.00 -11.89
N ILE A 126 6.37 6.62 -13.15
CA ILE A 126 7.53 5.85 -13.60
C ILE A 126 8.82 6.62 -13.28
N ALA A 127 8.90 7.90 -13.60
CA ALA A 127 10.05 8.73 -13.24
C ALA A 127 10.30 8.81 -11.71
N ALA A 128 9.26 8.79 -10.89
CA ALA A 128 9.40 8.75 -9.44
C ALA A 128 9.93 7.39 -8.95
N ILE A 129 9.47 6.29 -9.56
CA ILE A 129 9.96 4.94 -9.24
C ILE A 129 11.44 4.81 -9.63
N ASP A 130 11.81 5.21 -10.84
CA ASP A 130 13.20 5.16 -11.32
C ASP A 130 14.12 5.99 -10.42
N TYR A 131 13.69 7.21 -10.06
CA TYR A 131 14.40 8.05 -9.11
C TYR A 131 14.58 7.35 -7.76
N THR A 132 13.53 6.80 -7.21
CA THR A 132 13.54 6.17 -5.89
C THR A 132 14.45 4.93 -5.85
N LEU A 133 14.41 4.09 -6.89
CA LEU A 133 15.30 2.93 -7.01
C LEU A 133 16.77 3.34 -7.14
N ALA A 134 17.06 4.42 -7.86
CA ALA A 134 18.42 4.94 -7.99
C ALA A 134 18.96 5.58 -6.69
N HIS A 135 18.09 5.92 -5.74
CA HIS A 135 18.44 6.59 -4.48
C HIS A 135 18.05 5.75 -3.24
N ASP A 136 17.93 4.44 -3.42
CA ASP A 136 17.67 3.51 -2.30
C ASP A 136 18.97 3.19 -1.54
N ASP A 137 18.87 3.01 -0.23
CA ASP A 137 19.96 2.65 0.69
C ASP A 137 21.25 3.51 0.52
N GLY A 138 21.11 4.79 0.14
CA GLY A 138 22.25 5.70 0.00
C GLY A 138 23.16 5.40 -1.18
N ILE A 139 22.73 4.58 -2.15
CA ILE A 139 23.50 4.22 -3.35
C ILE A 139 23.95 5.47 -4.12
N SER A 140 23.09 6.49 -4.17
CA SER A 140 23.42 7.76 -4.79
C SER A 140 22.96 8.93 -3.90
N LEU A 141 23.88 9.87 -3.66
CA LEU A 141 23.59 11.17 -3.04
C LEU A 141 23.55 12.30 -4.08
N ARG A 142 23.59 11.96 -5.37
CA ARG A 142 23.46 12.93 -6.45
C ARG A 142 22.01 13.32 -6.66
N ASN A 143 21.77 14.55 -7.13
CA ASN A 143 20.41 15.01 -7.48
C ASN A 143 19.37 14.89 -6.34
N LEU A 144 19.78 15.02 -5.07
CA LEU A 144 18.87 15.06 -3.92
C LEU A 144 17.96 16.29 -3.93
N ASP A 145 18.30 17.31 -4.71
CA ASP A 145 17.45 18.46 -5.02
C ASP A 145 16.12 18.05 -5.67
N GLN A 146 16.11 16.96 -6.44
CA GLN A 146 14.94 16.42 -7.10
C GLN A 146 14.05 15.57 -6.16
N ALA A 147 14.58 15.13 -5.01
CA ALA A 147 13.78 14.45 -4.02
C ALA A 147 12.68 15.37 -3.48
N GLN A 148 11.51 14.84 -3.24
CA GLN A 148 10.42 15.51 -2.53
C GLN A 148 10.45 15.15 -1.04
N VAL A 149 10.98 13.99 -0.71
CA VAL A 149 11.26 13.53 0.66
C VAL A 149 12.52 12.67 0.68
N ILE A 150 13.28 12.77 1.76
CA ILE A 150 14.46 11.93 2.03
C ILE A 150 14.22 11.21 3.35
N LEU A 151 14.03 9.90 3.27
CA LEU A 151 13.78 9.06 4.44
C LEU A 151 15.08 8.69 5.14
N LEU A 152 15.13 8.93 6.44
CA LEU A 152 16.28 8.65 7.29
C LEU A 152 15.95 7.60 8.33
N GLY A 153 16.93 6.82 8.77
CA GLY A 153 16.74 5.88 9.88
C GLY A 153 17.68 4.70 9.81
N VAL A 154 17.68 3.90 10.86
CA VAL A 154 18.49 2.68 10.96
C VAL A 154 18.08 1.64 9.90
N SER A 155 18.97 0.69 9.62
CA SER A 155 18.64 -0.42 8.72
C SER A 155 17.44 -1.21 9.28
N ARG A 156 16.45 -1.51 8.41
CA ARG A 156 15.22 -2.29 8.70
C ARG A 156 14.10 -1.55 9.44
N CYS A 157 14.12 -0.24 9.49
CA CYS A 157 12.99 0.55 10.03
C CYS A 157 11.89 0.87 8.99
N GLY A 158 11.90 0.25 7.80
CA GLY A 158 10.84 0.41 6.81
C GLY A 158 11.10 1.45 5.71
N LYS A 159 12.30 2.04 5.59
CA LYS A 159 12.60 3.10 4.59
C LYS A 159 12.32 2.68 3.15
N THR A 160 12.96 1.61 2.67
CA THR A 160 12.80 1.13 1.29
C THR A 160 11.34 0.83 0.90
N PRO A 161 10.55 0.05 1.64
CA PRO A 161 9.17 -0.18 1.27
C PRO A 161 8.34 1.11 1.28
N THR A 162 8.58 2.01 2.22
CA THR A 162 7.87 3.30 2.29
C THR A 162 8.24 4.21 1.11
N SER A 163 9.53 4.31 0.75
CA SER A 163 9.96 5.13 -0.39
C SER A 163 9.37 4.61 -1.70
N LEU A 164 9.35 3.31 -1.90
CA LEU A 164 8.74 2.68 -3.07
C LEU A 164 7.22 2.89 -3.10
N TYR A 165 6.53 2.75 -1.97
CA TYR A 165 5.10 2.99 -1.92
C TYR A 165 4.74 4.45 -2.23
N LEU A 166 5.50 5.42 -1.70
CA LEU A 166 5.35 6.84 -2.02
C LEU A 166 5.51 7.10 -3.53
N ALA A 167 6.49 6.46 -4.18
CA ALA A 167 6.71 6.59 -5.61
C ALA A 167 5.59 5.93 -6.43
N MET A 168 5.24 4.69 -6.11
CA MET A 168 4.25 3.89 -6.85
C MET A 168 2.83 4.43 -6.70
N GLN A 169 2.44 4.83 -5.50
CA GLN A 169 1.07 5.23 -5.21
C GLN A 169 0.82 6.72 -5.45
N PHE A 170 1.80 7.57 -5.15
CA PHE A 170 1.62 9.02 -5.16
C PHE A 170 2.51 9.76 -6.16
N GLY A 171 3.40 9.06 -6.88
CA GLY A 171 4.35 9.66 -7.80
C GLY A 171 5.37 10.59 -7.10
N ILE A 172 5.65 10.34 -5.82
CA ILE A 172 6.57 11.12 -5.01
C ILE A 172 7.98 10.56 -5.14
N ARG A 173 8.93 11.38 -5.59
CA ARG A 173 10.35 11.04 -5.62
C ARG A 173 10.90 11.01 -4.20
N ALA A 174 11.12 9.82 -3.68
CA ALA A 174 11.65 9.59 -2.35
C ALA A 174 13.07 9.03 -2.45
N ALA A 175 14.02 9.65 -1.76
CA ALA A 175 15.33 9.06 -1.51
C ALA A 175 15.33 8.43 -0.11
N ASN A 176 16.20 7.46 0.10
CA ASN A 176 16.38 6.89 1.44
C ASN A 176 17.88 6.82 1.79
N TYR A 177 18.19 7.22 3.01
CA TYR A 177 19.53 7.23 3.56
C TYR A 177 19.58 6.40 4.85
N PRO A 178 20.29 5.26 4.85
CA PRO A 178 20.52 4.49 6.06
C PRO A 178 21.63 5.13 6.87
N PHE A 179 21.40 5.43 8.14
CA PHE A 179 22.48 5.84 9.01
C PHE A 179 23.45 4.67 9.27
N VAL A 180 24.72 4.96 9.14
CA VAL A 180 25.84 4.06 9.49
C VAL A 180 26.47 4.50 10.81
N ALA A 181 27.31 3.65 11.41
CA ALA A 181 27.94 3.92 12.71
C ALA A 181 28.68 5.26 12.73
N ASP A 182 29.42 5.57 11.66
CA ASP A 182 30.18 6.83 11.55
C ASP A 182 29.31 8.09 11.58
N ASP A 183 28.08 8.02 11.09
CA ASP A 183 27.10 9.13 11.15
C ASP A 183 26.58 9.33 12.58
N MET A 184 26.53 8.25 13.36
CA MET A 184 25.95 8.24 14.71
C MET A 184 26.95 8.70 15.78
N ASP A 185 28.23 8.38 15.64
CA ASP A 185 29.28 8.64 16.65
C ASP A 185 29.36 10.11 17.11
N ASN A 186 28.94 11.07 16.26
CA ASN A 186 28.98 12.49 16.59
C ASN A 186 27.61 13.19 16.58
N LEU A 187 26.53 12.46 16.40
CA LEU A 187 25.18 13.00 16.17
C LEU A 187 25.20 14.13 15.13
N ARG A 188 25.88 13.88 14.02
CA ARG A 188 26.02 14.85 12.91
C ARG A 188 25.19 14.39 11.73
N LEU A 189 24.41 15.32 11.21
CA LEU A 189 23.76 15.12 9.91
C LEU A 189 24.83 15.12 8.82
N PRO A 190 24.89 14.12 7.92
CA PRO A 190 25.81 14.07 6.80
C PRO A 190 25.79 15.38 6.00
N ASP A 191 26.95 15.88 5.60
CA ASP A 191 27.05 17.18 4.91
C ASP A 191 26.23 17.24 3.63
N ALA A 192 26.12 16.13 2.92
CA ALA A 192 25.31 16.01 1.71
C ALA A 192 23.80 16.20 1.98
N LEU A 193 23.32 15.98 3.19
CA LEU A 193 21.89 16.11 3.56
C LEU A 193 21.54 17.49 4.13
N LYS A 194 22.51 18.25 4.60
CA LYS A 194 22.29 19.57 5.23
C LYS A 194 21.51 20.55 4.35
N PRO A 195 21.78 20.69 3.04
CA PRO A 195 21.02 21.58 2.17
C PRO A 195 19.54 21.22 2.04
N PHE A 196 19.19 19.96 2.34
CA PHE A 196 17.85 19.38 2.14
C PHE A 196 17.11 19.13 3.45
N GLN A 197 17.49 19.79 4.56
CA GLN A 197 16.93 19.54 5.88
C GLN A 197 15.39 19.65 5.90
N HIS A 198 14.79 20.52 5.12
CA HIS A 198 13.35 20.69 4.99
C HIS A 198 12.62 19.51 4.33
N LYS A 199 13.34 18.60 3.67
CA LYS A 199 12.83 17.38 3.01
C LYS A 199 13.09 16.11 3.82
N LEU A 200 13.83 16.22 4.94
CA LEU A 200 14.20 15.07 5.74
C LEU A 200 13.03 14.58 6.58
N PHE A 201 12.84 13.27 6.61
CA PHE A 201 11.87 12.61 7.46
C PHE A 201 12.46 11.34 8.07
N GLY A 202 12.44 11.23 9.39
CA GLY A 202 12.98 10.10 10.14
C GLY A 202 11.98 8.96 10.28
N LEU A 203 12.44 7.72 10.17
CA LEU A 203 11.70 6.54 10.56
C LEU A 203 12.42 5.83 11.70
N THR A 204 11.70 5.55 12.78
CA THR A 204 12.14 4.71 13.89
C THR A 204 11.23 3.51 14.06
N ILE A 205 11.58 2.59 14.93
CA ILE A 205 10.83 1.37 15.23
C ILE A 205 11.18 0.94 16.66
N ASP A 206 10.35 0.17 17.32
CA ASP A 206 10.69 -0.37 18.63
C ASP A 206 11.86 -1.34 18.54
N ALA A 207 12.74 -1.30 19.52
CA ALA A 207 14.01 -2.05 19.50
C ALA A 207 13.80 -3.57 19.47
N GLU A 208 12.78 -4.05 20.17
CA GLU A 208 12.37 -5.46 20.20
C GLU A 208 11.89 -5.91 18.81
N ARG A 209 11.07 -5.10 18.16
CA ARG A 209 10.58 -5.37 16.80
C ARG A 209 11.72 -5.34 15.79
N LEU A 210 12.63 -4.37 15.91
CA LEU A 210 13.80 -4.26 15.05
C LEU A 210 14.71 -5.48 15.19
N ALA A 211 14.98 -5.91 16.44
CA ALA A 211 15.80 -7.09 16.71
C ALA A 211 15.18 -8.35 16.08
N ALA A 212 13.86 -8.56 16.22
CA ALA A 212 13.17 -9.68 15.61
C ALA A 212 13.31 -9.70 14.08
N ILE A 213 13.10 -8.56 13.41
CA ILE A 213 13.23 -8.43 11.95
C ILE A 213 14.67 -8.69 11.48
N ARG A 214 15.67 -8.21 12.24
CA ARG A 214 17.07 -8.42 11.91
C ARG A 214 17.52 -9.86 12.15
N GLU A 215 16.97 -10.54 13.18
CA GLU A 215 17.23 -11.93 13.50
C GLU A 215 16.75 -12.87 12.37
N GLU A 216 15.56 -12.65 11.82
CA GLU A 216 15.04 -13.40 10.68
C GLU A 216 15.95 -13.31 9.44
N ARG A 217 16.66 -12.19 9.25
CA ARG A 217 17.54 -12.00 8.09
C ARG A 217 18.95 -12.46 8.30
N ARG A 218 19.52 -12.21 9.48
CA ARG A 218 20.90 -12.51 9.85
C ARG A 218 20.99 -12.82 11.34
N GLY A 219 20.52 -14.02 11.69
CA GLY A 219 20.48 -14.50 13.06
C GLY A 219 21.84 -14.61 13.72
N ASN A 220 21.84 -14.64 15.04
CA ASN A 220 23.02 -14.81 15.89
C ASN A 220 24.14 -13.78 15.61
N SER A 221 23.79 -12.56 15.25
CA SER A 221 24.74 -11.51 14.94
C SER A 221 24.66 -10.33 15.92
N ARG A 222 25.78 -9.62 16.12
CA ARG A 222 25.77 -8.35 16.87
C ARG A 222 24.74 -7.38 16.31
N TYR A 223 24.59 -7.34 14.99
CA TYR A 223 23.63 -6.50 14.27
C TYR A 223 22.16 -6.74 14.68
N ALA A 224 21.78 -7.99 14.97
CA ALA A 224 20.43 -8.35 15.39
C ALA A 224 20.23 -8.28 16.92
N SER A 225 21.31 -8.08 17.70
CA SER A 225 21.20 -8.05 19.17
C SER A 225 20.33 -6.87 19.64
N LEU A 226 19.46 -7.13 20.61
CA LEU A 226 18.57 -6.11 21.20
C LEU A 226 19.36 -4.91 21.74
N ARG A 227 20.54 -5.15 22.34
CA ARG A 227 21.42 -4.09 22.82
C ARG A 227 21.87 -3.16 21.70
N GLN A 228 22.28 -3.71 20.55
CA GLN A 228 22.71 -2.93 19.39
C GLN A 228 21.53 -2.13 18.81
N CYS A 229 20.37 -2.76 18.69
CA CYS A 229 19.15 -2.09 18.20
C CYS A 229 18.76 -0.90 19.08
N ARG A 230 18.76 -1.07 20.41
CA ARG A 230 18.47 0.02 21.36
C ARG A 230 19.47 1.17 21.26
N MET A 231 20.75 0.86 21.12
CA MET A 231 21.81 1.86 20.99
C MET A 231 21.61 2.68 19.69
N GLU A 232 21.51 2.02 18.54
CA GLU A 232 21.32 2.69 17.25
C GLU A 232 20.07 3.54 17.21
N LEU A 233 18.94 3.05 17.72
CA LEU A 233 17.69 3.81 17.76
C LEU A 233 17.78 5.04 18.66
N SER A 234 18.40 4.91 19.85
CA SER A 234 18.61 6.02 20.76
C SER A 234 19.44 7.14 20.13
N GLU A 235 20.52 6.77 19.44
CA GLU A 235 21.42 7.70 18.75
C GLU A 235 20.73 8.40 17.58
N VAL A 236 20.00 7.65 16.73
CA VAL A 236 19.28 8.20 15.60
C VAL A 236 18.16 9.14 16.05
N GLU A 237 17.41 8.79 17.09
CA GLU A 237 16.36 9.66 17.64
C GLU A 237 16.94 10.92 18.30
N ALA A 238 18.10 10.82 18.95
CA ALA A 238 18.82 11.97 19.46
C ALA A 238 19.27 12.90 18.33
N LEU A 239 19.74 12.33 17.21
CA LEU A 239 20.09 13.08 16.00
C LEU A 239 18.87 13.78 15.41
N PHE A 240 17.72 13.10 15.31
CA PHE A 240 16.49 13.71 14.81
C PHE A 240 16.05 14.87 15.68
N ARG A 241 16.07 14.72 16.99
CA ARG A 241 15.74 15.81 17.93
C ARG A 241 16.73 16.99 17.81
N LYS A 242 18.03 16.71 17.75
CA LYS A 242 19.08 17.73 17.62
C LYS A 242 18.93 18.57 16.37
N HIS A 243 18.59 17.93 15.23
CA HIS A 243 18.46 18.58 13.93
C HIS A 243 17.02 18.94 13.57
N GLN A 244 16.08 18.80 14.51
CA GLN A 244 14.65 19.12 14.29
C GLN A 244 14.03 18.35 13.08
N VAL A 245 14.54 17.16 12.81
CA VAL A 245 13.96 16.27 11.79
C VAL A 245 12.67 15.66 12.34
N LYS A 246 11.57 15.85 11.63
CA LYS A 246 10.30 15.18 11.96
C LYS A 246 10.47 13.68 11.77
N TYR A 247 9.94 12.86 12.67
CA TYR A 247 10.07 11.41 12.57
C TYR A 247 8.83 10.67 13.08
N LEU A 248 8.69 9.41 12.68
CA LEU A 248 7.58 8.54 13.03
C LEU A 248 8.12 7.18 13.49
N ASN A 249 7.56 6.64 14.59
CA ASN A 249 7.75 5.25 14.97
C ASN A 249 6.82 4.37 14.13
N THR A 250 7.40 3.41 13.40
CA THR A 250 6.70 2.59 12.39
C THR A 250 6.17 1.27 12.93
N THR A 251 6.37 0.95 14.21
CA THR A 251 6.13 -0.38 14.80
C THR A 251 4.74 -0.93 14.52
N ASN A 252 3.71 -0.09 14.63
CA ASN A 252 2.31 -0.47 14.55
C ASN A 252 1.60 0.08 13.30
N TYR A 253 2.35 0.52 12.31
CA TYR A 253 1.79 1.10 11.09
C TYR A 253 2.14 0.26 9.86
N SER A 254 1.19 0.11 8.96
CA SER A 254 1.41 -0.41 7.62
C SER A 254 2.19 0.60 6.77
N VAL A 255 2.73 0.16 5.65
CA VAL A 255 3.46 1.04 4.72
C VAL A 255 2.55 2.15 4.16
N GLU A 256 1.29 1.84 3.94
CA GLU A 256 0.24 2.76 3.51
C GLU A 256 0.01 3.88 4.55
N GLU A 257 -0.13 3.49 5.81
CA GLU A 257 -0.35 4.43 6.92
C GLU A 257 0.88 5.30 7.17
N ILE A 258 2.09 4.71 7.13
CA ILE A 258 3.35 5.45 7.24
C ILE A 258 3.44 6.50 6.14
N SER A 259 3.19 6.10 4.88
CA SER A 259 3.24 7.00 3.73
C SER A 259 2.21 8.13 3.82
N ALA A 260 0.97 7.81 4.23
CA ALA A 260 -0.08 8.79 4.43
C ALA A 260 0.29 9.82 5.52
N LYS A 261 0.88 9.36 6.63
CA LYS A 261 1.35 10.24 7.73
C LYS A 261 2.52 11.13 7.28
N ILE A 262 3.47 10.60 6.50
CA ILE A 262 4.58 11.40 5.94
C ILE A 262 4.04 12.54 5.09
N ILE A 263 3.11 12.25 4.17
CA ILE A 263 2.49 13.25 3.29
C ILE A 263 1.79 14.33 4.11
N ASP A 264 1.01 13.94 5.13
CA ASP A 264 0.28 14.85 5.99
C ASP A 264 1.23 15.74 6.82
N ILE A 265 2.20 15.15 7.51
CA ILE A 265 3.16 15.85 8.37
C ILE A 265 4.04 16.83 7.59
N LEU A 266 4.39 16.50 6.34
CA LEU A 266 5.21 17.36 5.47
C LEU A 266 4.36 18.34 4.65
N GLY A 267 3.03 18.30 4.75
CA GLY A 267 2.12 19.14 3.98
C GLY A 267 2.21 18.92 2.46
N MET A 268 2.53 17.70 2.04
CA MET A 268 2.66 17.36 0.63
C MET A 268 1.30 17.13 -0.02
N SER A 269 1.12 17.56 -1.27
CA SER A 269 -0.11 17.27 -2.00
C SER A 269 -0.16 15.80 -2.45
N ARG A 270 -1.28 15.13 -2.14
CA ARG A 270 -1.56 13.81 -2.69
C ARG A 270 -1.93 13.94 -4.17
N ARG A 271 -1.05 13.52 -5.05
CA ARG A 271 -1.38 13.36 -6.47
C ARG A 271 -1.97 11.97 -6.69
N MET A 272 -3.15 11.73 -6.12
CA MET A 272 -3.91 10.53 -6.48
C MET A 272 -4.51 10.70 -7.88
N TYR A 273 -4.73 9.61 -8.58
CA TYR A 273 -5.16 9.36 -9.96
C TYR A 273 -6.03 10.42 -10.63
#